data_2e3499809a0946ca3b200a892c6c87d1
#
_entry.id   2e3499809a0946ca3b200a892c6c87d1
#
_cell.length_a   1.000
_cell.length_b   1.000
_cell.length_c   1.000
_cell.angle_alpha   90.00
_cell.angle_beta   90.00
_cell.angle_gamma   90.00
#
_symmetry.space_group_name_H-M   'P 1'
#
loop_
_entity.id
_entity.type
_entity.pdbx_description
1 polymer ?
#
loop_
_entity_poly.entity_id
_entity_poly.type
_entity_poly.pdbx_seq_one_letter_code
_entity_poly.pdbx_strand_id
1 'polypeptide(L)'
;MGEHQLPVRRACQIVRLSRAAYYRPPVSARRRDAAVIAALTDVVARYPRWGFWKCYDRLRLEGAAWNHKRVHRVYCALRLNLPRRTTRRIPRRVRRPLVAPPVLNQTWALDFMADALYDRRRFRALTIMDEGNREGLAIDVGRSIPARRVTRVLDELIALHGLPTALRMDNGPELTAQALVEWADERRIDLHYIQPGKPDQNAYIERFNRTYRTEVLDAHLFESLAEVRALTERWLVVYNQERPHDSLGRVPHLTFLPRLNPPVQSPFRVST
;
A
#
# COMPACT_ATOMS: atom_id res chain seq x y z
N MET A 1 -3.28 -53.43 4.34
CA MET A 1 -2.43 -54.47 4.97
C MET A 1 -1.93 -55.31 3.85
N GLY A 2 -0.72 -55.04 3.45
CA GLY A 2 -0.16 -55.67 2.26
C GLY A 2 0.46 -57.01 2.52
N GLU A 3 0.76 -57.68 1.48
CA GLU A 3 1.15 -59.02 1.17
C GLU A 3 2.27 -59.67 2.01
N HIS A 4 2.86 -59.00 3.05
CA HIS A 4 4.03 -59.56 3.72
C HIS A 4 3.87 -59.89 5.22
N GLN A 5 2.67 -59.85 5.80
CA GLN A 5 2.36 -60.22 7.20
C GLN A 5 3.45 -59.92 8.26
N LEU A 6 4.25 -58.84 8.07
CA LEU A 6 5.31 -58.45 9.00
C LEU A 6 4.71 -57.86 10.28
N PRO A 7 5.12 -58.31 11.47
CA PRO A 7 4.71 -57.68 12.72
C PRO A 7 5.09 -56.18 12.73
N VAL A 8 4.15 -55.33 13.19
CA VAL A 8 4.31 -53.86 13.22
C VAL A 8 5.66 -53.45 13.85
N ARG A 9 6.08 -54.16 14.91
CA ARG A 9 7.38 -53.92 15.56
C ARG A 9 8.56 -54.00 14.57
N ARG A 10 8.58 -55.07 13.75
CA ARG A 10 9.66 -55.33 12.78
C ARG A 10 9.57 -54.39 11.57
N ALA A 11 8.37 -54.12 11.10
CA ALA A 11 8.16 -53.12 10.05
C ALA A 11 8.67 -51.71 10.51
N CYS A 12 8.32 -51.26 11.69
CA CYS A 12 8.79 -50.02 12.26
C CYS A 12 10.31 -49.97 12.41
N GLN A 13 10.97 -51.08 12.80
CA GLN A 13 12.43 -51.16 12.88
C GLN A 13 13.09 -50.97 11.49
N ILE A 14 12.56 -51.65 10.46
CA ILE A 14 13.09 -51.59 9.08
C ILE A 14 13.03 -50.13 8.56
N VAL A 15 11.87 -49.44 8.73
CA VAL A 15 11.67 -48.07 8.23
C VAL A 15 12.15 -47.00 9.22
N ARG A 16 12.78 -47.39 10.33
CA ARG A 16 13.26 -46.50 11.41
C ARG A 16 12.15 -45.57 11.96
N LEU A 17 10.94 -46.07 12.07
CA LEU A 17 9.78 -45.36 12.60
C LEU A 17 9.50 -45.86 14.04
N SER A 18 9.25 -44.92 14.98
CA SER A 18 8.81 -45.34 16.32
C SER A 18 7.38 -45.92 16.27
N ARG A 19 7.09 -46.94 17.11
CA ARG A 19 5.73 -47.50 17.22
C ARG A 19 4.70 -46.44 17.61
N ALA A 20 5.07 -45.50 18.48
CA ALA A 20 4.22 -44.36 18.84
C ALA A 20 3.86 -43.50 17.61
N ALA A 21 4.82 -43.29 16.70
CA ALA A 21 4.55 -42.59 15.44
C ALA A 21 3.65 -43.38 14.47
N TYR A 22 3.81 -44.72 14.44
CA TYR A 22 2.96 -45.58 13.63
C TYR A 22 1.50 -45.57 14.09
N TYR A 23 1.26 -45.66 15.40
CA TYR A 23 -0.09 -45.68 15.96
C TYR A 23 -0.69 -44.28 16.14
N ARG A 24 0.08 -43.22 15.95
CA ARG A 24 -0.46 -41.87 16.04
C ARG A 24 -1.43 -41.64 14.89
N PRO A 25 -2.71 -41.31 15.15
CA PRO A 25 -3.65 -41.05 14.08
C PRO A 25 -3.17 -39.88 13.22
N PRO A 26 -3.21 -39.99 11.88
CA PRO A 26 -2.77 -38.89 11.01
C PRO A 26 -3.68 -37.69 11.20
N VAL A 27 -3.14 -36.63 11.76
CA VAL A 27 -3.86 -35.35 11.81
C VAL A 27 -3.80 -34.73 10.40
N SER A 28 -4.96 -34.52 9.79
CA SER A 28 -5.03 -33.93 8.45
C SER A 28 -4.29 -32.57 8.41
N ALA A 29 -3.58 -32.31 7.32
CA ALA A 29 -2.90 -31.03 7.13
C ALA A 29 -3.86 -29.84 7.30
N ARG A 30 -5.09 -29.96 6.82
CA ARG A 30 -6.15 -28.98 6.94
C ARG A 30 -6.48 -28.67 8.41
N ARG A 31 -6.57 -29.69 9.27
CA ARG A 31 -6.84 -29.51 10.72
C ARG A 31 -5.67 -28.86 11.43
N ARG A 32 -4.43 -29.25 11.09
CA ARG A 32 -3.22 -28.61 11.65
C ARG A 32 -3.05 -27.16 11.26
N ASP A 33 -3.54 -26.79 10.07
CA ASP A 33 -3.39 -25.46 9.49
C ASP A 33 -4.64 -24.60 9.64
N ALA A 34 -5.68 -25.07 10.37
CA ALA A 34 -6.95 -24.39 10.51
C ALA A 34 -6.81 -22.91 10.94
N ALA A 35 -5.96 -22.64 11.93
CA ALA A 35 -5.70 -21.27 12.38
C ALA A 35 -5.03 -20.40 11.29
N VAL A 36 -4.08 -20.97 10.54
CA VAL A 36 -3.42 -20.26 9.43
C VAL A 36 -4.41 -19.99 8.29
N ILE A 37 -5.29 -20.98 8.00
CA ILE A 37 -6.33 -20.85 6.96
C ILE A 37 -7.29 -19.72 7.35
N ALA A 38 -7.82 -19.71 8.57
CA ALA A 38 -8.74 -18.69 9.04
C ALA A 38 -8.13 -17.27 8.96
N ALA A 39 -6.92 -17.10 9.50
CA ALA A 39 -6.24 -15.82 9.51
C ALA A 39 -5.90 -15.30 8.09
N LEU A 40 -5.42 -16.18 7.19
CA LEU A 40 -5.18 -15.80 5.79
C LEU A 40 -6.46 -15.43 5.06
N THR A 41 -7.54 -16.18 5.26
CA THR A 41 -8.84 -15.90 4.65
C THR A 41 -9.36 -14.54 5.08
N ASP A 42 -9.25 -14.21 6.36
CA ASP A 42 -9.67 -12.92 6.90
C ASP A 42 -8.84 -11.75 6.33
N VAL A 43 -7.50 -11.87 6.31
CA VAL A 43 -6.63 -10.82 5.72
C VAL A 43 -6.92 -10.62 4.24
N VAL A 44 -7.09 -11.70 3.46
CA VAL A 44 -7.37 -11.60 2.02
C VAL A 44 -8.78 -11.07 1.75
N ALA A 45 -9.76 -11.39 2.59
CA ALA A 45 -11.11 -10.81 2.49
C ALA A 45 -11.08 -9.29 2.71
N ARG A 46 -10.30 -8.81 3.66
CA ARG A 46 -10.11 -7.36 3.91
C ARG A 46 -9.28 -6.67 2.84
N TYR A 47 -8.25 -7.35 2.31
CA TYR A 47 -7.25 -6.77 1.39
C TYR A 47 -7.01 -7.65 0.16
N PRO A 48 -7.97 -7.78 -0.75
CA PRO A 48 -7.93 -8.76 -1.85
C PRO A 48 -6.80 -8.51 -2.87
N ARG A 49 -6.21 -7.30 -2.88
CA ARG A 49 -5.09 -6.94 -3.77
C ARG A 49 -3.72 -7.10 -3.13
N TRP A 50 -3.65 -7.58 -1.89
CA TRP A 50 -2.35 -7.83 -1.23
C TRP A 50 -1.79 -9.18 -1.64
N GLY A 51 -0.52 -9.20 -2.07
CA GLY A 51 0.22 -10.43 -2.34
C GLY A 51 0.71 -11.10 -1.06
N PHE A 52 1.21 -12.34 -1.18
CA PHE A 52 1.65 -13.19 -0.07
C PHE A 52 2.44 -12.46 1.01
N TRP A 53 3.50 -11.72 0.64
CA TRP A 53 4.36 -11.08 1.64
C TRP A 53 3.63 -10.03 2.47
N LYS A 54 2.72 -9.23 1.88
CA LYS A 54 1.92 -8.27 2.65
C LYS A 54 0.96 -8.95 3.61
N CYS A 55 0.30 -10.02 3.17
CA CYS A 55 -0.55 -10.83 4.04
C CYS A 55 0.26 -11.44 5.18
N TYR A 56 1.43 -12.00 4.90
CA TYR A 56 2.32 -12.58 5.90
C TYR A 56 2.84 -11.53 6.90
N ASP A 57 3.31 -10.38 6.40
CA ASP A 57 3.82 -9.30 7.25
C ASP A 57 2.70 -8.73 8.15
N ARG A 58 1.48 -8.61 7.63
CA ARG A 58 0.31 -8.22 8.44
C ARG A 58 0.03 -9.21 9.56
N LEU A 59 0.00 -10.51 9.26
CA LEU A 59 -0.15 -11.55 10.28
C LEU A 59 0.95 -11.49 11.33
N ARG A 60 2.18 -11.20 10.95
CA ARG A 60 3.30 -10.99 11.88
C ARG A 60 3.09 -9.80 12.81
N LEU A 61 2.58 -8.68 12.29
CA LEU A 61 2.23 -7.49 13.06
C LEU A 61 1.06 -7.75 14.03
N GLU A 62 0.14 -8.64 13.69
CA GLU A 62 -0.94 -9.12 14.55
C GLU A 62 -0.49 -10.18 15.58
N GLY A 63 0.81 -10.47 15.64
CA GLY A 63 1.40 -11.39 16.65
C GLY A 63 1.50 -12.86 16.21
N ALA A 64 1.15 -13.21 14.96
CA ALA A 64 1.28 -14.59 14.50
C ALA A 64 2.75 -15.02 14.39
N ALA A 65 3.15 -16.07 15.11
CA ALA A 65 4.53 -16.58 15.14
C ALA A 65 4.80 -17.69 14.09
N TRP A 66 3.97 -17.81 13.06
CA TRP A 66 4.10 -18.88 12.06
C TRP A 66 5.28 -18.67 11.12
N ASN A 67 5.92 -19.78 10.74
CA ASN A 67 6.98 -19.76 9.74
C ASN A 67 6.39 -19.43 8.35
N HIS A 68 7.06 -18.51 7.61
CA HIS A 68 6.61 -18.09 6.28
C HIS A 68 6.44 -19.25 5.29
N LYS A 69 7.27 -20.31 5.37
CA LYS A 69 7.14 -21.53 4.52
C LYS A 69 5.81 -22.24 4.75
N ARG A 70 5.38 -22.34 6.02
CA ARG A 70 4.09 -22.95 6.36
C ARG A 70 2.94 -22.09 5.84
N VAL A 71 2.98 -20.77 6.08
CA VAL A 71 1.94 -19.84 5.63
C VAL A 71 1.87 -19.80 4.11
N HIS A 72 3.03 -19.78 3.41
CA HIS A 72 3.07 -19.79 1.94
C HIS A 72 2.48 -21.07 1.33
N ARG A 73 2.76 -22.23 1.93
CA ARG A 73 2.16 -23.50 1.49
C ARG A 73 0.64 -23.45 1.59
N VAL A 74 0.10 -22.93 2.70
CA VAL A 74 -1.36 -22.77 2.88
C VAL A 74 -1.93 -21.74 1.91
N TYR A 75 -1.26 -20.62 1.72
CA TYR A 75 -1.65 -19.57 0.77
C TYR A 75 -1.78 -20.11 -0.67
N CYS A 76 -0.81 -20.91 -1.11
CA CYS A 76 -0.85 -21.57 -2.42
C CYS A 76 -1.97 -22.64 -2.48
N ALA A 77 -2.16 -23.44 -1.42
CA ALA A 77 -3.21 -24.46 -1.36
C ALA A 77 -4.62 -23.85 -1.44
N LEU A 78 -4.81 -22.65 -0.89
CA LEU A 78 -6.04 -21.85 -1.00
C LEU A 78 -6.19 -21.10 -2.33
N ARG A 79 -5.22 -21.21 -3.26
CA ARG A 79 -5.20 -20.52 -4.55
C ARG A 79 -5.32 -18.98 -4.45
N LEU A 80 -4.74 -18.39 -3.41
CA LEU A 80 -4.79 -16.95 -3.17
C LEU A 80 -3.77 -16.15 -3.98
N ASN A 81 -2.98 -16.80 -4.84
CA ASN A 81 -1.98 -16.15 -5.67
C ASN A 81 -2.61 -15.13 -6.63
N LEU A 82 -2.13 -13.89 -6.57
CA LEU A 82 -2.54 -12.87 -7.53
C LEU A 82 -2.08 -13.24 -8.95
N PRO A 83 -2.86 -12.90 -9.98
CA PRO A 83 -2.46 -13.10 -11.38
C PRO A 83 -1.10 -12.45 -11.66
N ARG A 84 -0.21 -13.18 -12.31
CA ARG A 84 1.11 -12.67 -12.68
C ARG A 84 0.97 -11.68 -13.82
N ARG A 85 1.30 -10.41 -13.60
CA ARG A 85 1.40 -9.44 -14.70
C ARG A 85 2.62 -9.83 -15.57
N THR A 86 2.37 -10.14 -16.83
CA THR A 86 3.44 -10.32 -17.83
C THR A 86 3.95 -8.93 -18.22
N THR A 87 5.08 -8.52 -17.65
CA THR A 87 5.74 -7.29 -18.05
C THR A 87 6.73 -7.61 -19.19
N ARG A 88 6.67 -6.86 -20.30
CA ARG A 88 7.75 -6.86 -21.30
C ARG A 88 9.06 -6.49 -20.58
N ARG A 89 10.13 -7.26 -20.83
CA ARG A 89 11.47 -6.89 -20.37
C ARG A 89 11.90 -5.63 -21.12
N ILE A 90 11.82 -4.49 -20.46
CA ILE A 90 12.43 -3.25 -20.94
C ILE A 90 13.91 -3.29 -20.50
N PRO A 91 14.87 -2.90 -21.35
CA PRO A 91 16.28 -2.82 -20.96
C PRO A 91 16.44 -2.04 -19.65
N ARG A 92 17.30 -2.52 -18.75
CA ARG A 92 17.58 -1.84 -17.49
C ARG A 92 18.20 -0.47 -17.79
N ARG A 93 17.45 0.59 -17.55
CA ARG A 93 18.04 1.94 -17.43
C ARG A 93 18.84 2.00 -16.13
N VAL A 94 19.99 2.68 -16.17
CA VAL A 94 20.73 3.02 -14.95
C VAL A 94 19.86 3.98 -14.15
N ARG A 95 19.18 3.47 -13.14
CA ARG A 95 18.35 4.27 -12.24
C ARG A 95 19.25 4.84 -11.14
N ARG A 96 19.27 6.15 -10.99
CA ARG A 96 19.76 6.77 -9.77
C ARG A 96 18.57 6.72 -8.77
N PRO A 97 18.67 5.96 -7.68
CA PRO A 97 17.59 5.90 -6.71
C PRO A 97 17.40 7.28 -6.09
N LEU A 98 16.16 7.76 -6.06
CA LEU A 98 15.79 8.93 -5.26
C LEU A 98 15.97 8.52 -3.78
N VAL A 99 16.88 9.18 -3.10
CA VAL A 99 17.11 8.97 -1.67
C VAL A 99 16.54 10.18 -0.94
N ALA A 100 15.39 10.02 -0.29
CA ALA A 100 14.89 11.02 0.63
C ALA A 100 15.29 10.60 2.04
N PRO A 101 15.86 11.51 2.85
CA PRO A 101 16.14 11.23 4.25
C PRO A 101 14.83 10.97 5.01
N PRO A 102 14.85 10.11 6.05
CA PRO A 102 13.67 9.80 6.85
C PRO A 102 13.36 10.96 7.83
N VAL A 103 13.04 12.13 7.28
CA VAL A 103 12.70 13.34 8.02
C VAL A 103 11.34 13.83 7.53
N LEU A 104 10.39 13.97 8.45
CA LEU A 104 9.04 14.47 8.15
C LEU A 104 9.08 15.93 7.70
N ASN A 105 8.15 16.30 6.83
CA ASN A 105 7.95 17.65 6.34
C ASN A 105 9.18 18.26 5.64
N GLN A 106 10.14 17.46 5.21
CA GLN A 106 11.23 17.98 4.41
C GLN A 106 10.78 18.23 2.96
N THR A 107 10.16 17.23 2.35
CA THR A 107 9.62 17.35 0.99
C THR A 107 8.28 16.65 0.91
N TRP A 108 7.25 17.38 0.47
CA TRP A 108 6.00 16.77 0.07
C TRP A 108 5.95 16.62 -1.45
N ALA A 109 5.64 15.44 -1.93
CA ALA A 109 5.46 15.16 -3.35
C ALA A 109 3.99 15.30 -3.72
N LEU A 110 3.72 15.98 -4.84
CA LEU A 110 2.39 16.19 -5.40
C LEU A 110 2.31 15.60 -6.80
N ASP A 111 1.16 15.03 -7.15
CA ASP A 111 0.89 14.54 -8.50
C ASP A 111 -0.61 14.50 -8.78
N PHE A 112 -0.98 14.50 -10.07
CA PHE A 112 -2.36 14.37 -10.52
C PHE A 112 -2.62 13.03 -11.18
N MET A 113 -3.73 12.42 -10.80
CA MET A 113 -4.30 11.27 -11.47
C MET A 113 -5.63 11.63 -12.13
N ALA A 114 -5.97 10.95 -13.21
CA ALA A 114 -7.27 11.08 -13.87
C ALA A 114 -7.94 9.71 -13.97
N ASP A 115 -9.28 9.72 -13.82
CA ASP A 115 -10.12 8.55 -14.02
C ASP A 115 -11.54 8.98 -14.44
N ALA A 116 -12.47 8.03 -14.57
CA ALA A 116 -13.85 8.29 -14.93
C ALA A 116 -14.83 7.47 -14.08
N LEU A 117 -15.99 8.05 -13.82
CA LEU A 117 -17.15 7.35 -13.25
C LEU A 117 -17.73 6.35 -14.26
N TYR A 118 -18.64 5.50 -13.81
CA TYR A 118 -19.33 4.52 -14.65
C TYR A 118 -20.08 5.16 -15.84
N ASP A 119 -20.64 6.36 -15.65
CA ASP A 119 -21.28 7.16 -16.69
C ASP A 119 -20.29 7.94 -17.59
N ARG A 120 -18.99 7.62 -17.53
CA ARG A 120 -17.88 8.22 -18.28
C ARG A 120 -17.56 9.69 -17.93
N ARG A 121 -18.19 10.28 -16.93
CA ARG A 121 -17.79 11.60 -16.45
C ARG A 121 -16.41 11.53 -15.81
N ARG A 122 -15.48 12.33 -16.36
CA ARG A 122 -14.08 12.34 -15.88
C ARG A 122 -13.97 13.05 -14.53
N PHE A 123 -13.02 12.57 -13.74
CA PHE A 123 -12.59 13.24 -12.52
C PHE A 123 -11.06 13.18 -12.38
N ARG A 124 -10.55 14.02 -11.51
CA ARG A 124 -9.12 14.08 -11.17
C ARG A 124 -8.95 13.83 -9.68
N ALA A 125 -7.80 13.33 -9.31
CA ALA A 125 -7.35 13.20 -7.94
C ALA A 125 -5.99 13.88 -7.80
N LEU A 126 -5.88 14.85 -6.89
CA LEU A 126 -4.62 15.41 -6.43
C LEU A 126 -4.12 14.52 -5.31
N THR A 127 -2.96 13.95 -5.46
CA THR A 127 -2.31 13.11 -4.47
C THR A 127 -1.15 13.86 -3.84
N ILE A 128 -1.03 13.81 -2.52
CA ILE A 128 0.03 14.47 -1.75
C ILE A 128 0.61 13.46 -0.76
N MET A 129 1.92 13.34 -0.71
CA MET A 129 2.61 12.45 0.22
C MET A 129 3.84 13.11 0.82
N ASP A 130 4.20 12.73 2.04
CA ASP A 130 5.47 13.07 2.67
C ASP A 130 6.55 12.06 2.21
N GLU A 131 7.65 12.56 1.63
CA GLU A 131 8.74 11.69 1.19
C GLU A 131 9.55 11.09 2.35
N GLY A 132 9.49 11.65 3.56
CA GLY A 132 10.25 11.19 4.72
C GLY A 132 9.81 9.80 5.19
N ASN A 133 8.52 9.62 5.43
CA ASN A 133 7.95 8.35 5.87
C ASN A 133 7.08 7.67 4.81
N ARG A 134 6.92 8.22 3.61
CA ARG A 134 6.06 7.72 2.51
C ARG A 134 4.57 7.74 2.87
N GLU A 135 4.18 8.52 3.84
CA GLU A 135 2.78 8.69 4.24
C GLU A 135 1.99 9.42 3.16
N GLY A 136 0.84 8.90 2.78
CA GLY A 136 -0.13 9.64 1.98
C GLY A 136 -0.82 10.69 2.87
N LEU A 137 -0.57 11.97 2.61
CA LEU A 137 -1.14 13.05 3.39
C LEU A 137 -2.57 13.35 2.96
N ALA A 138 -2.83 13.37 1.65
CA ALA A 138 -4.15 13.61 1.10
C ALA A 138 -4.32 13.00 -0.29
N ILE A 139 -5.58 12.70 -0.62
CA ILE A 139 -6.04 12.47 -2.00
C ILE A 139 -7.33 13.28 -2.17
N ASP A 140 -7.23 14.45 -2.80
CA ASP A 140 -8.38 15.30 -3.05
C ASP A 140 -9.01 14.97 -4.41
N VAL A 141 -10.30 14.62 -4.42
CA VAL A 141 -11.02 14.14 -5.61
C VAL A 141 -12.06 15.17 -6.06
N GLY A 142 -12.00 15.55 -7.34
CA GLY A 142 -12.93 16.49 -7.94
C GLY A 142 -13.00 16.43 -9.45
N ARG A 143 -14.03 17.02 -10.05
CA ARG A 143 -14.12 17.17 -11.52
C ARG A 143 -13.04 18.11 -12.04
N SER A 144 -12.78 19.17 -11.30
CA SER A 144 -11.74 20.16 -11.55
C SER A 144 -11.04 20.49 -10.25
N ILE A 145 -9.71 20.62 -10.30
CA ILE A 145 -8.87 20.98 -9.17
C ILE A 145 -7.94 22.10 -9.62
N PRO A 146 -8.46 23.34 -9.65
CA PRO A 146 -7.63 24.51 -10.02
C PRO A 146 -6.58 24.83 -8.94
N ALA A 147 -5.56 25.62 -9.26
CA ALA A 147 -4.46 25.98 -8.37
C ALA A 147 -4.92 26.50 -6.99
N ARG A 148 -5.97 27.32 -6.94
CA ARG A 148 -6.56 27.80 -5.66
C ARG A 148 -7.12 26.67 -4.79
N ARG A 149 -7.58 25.56 -5.38
CA ARG A 149 -7.99 24.38 -4.61
C ARG A 149 -6.77 23.63 -4.10
N VAL A 150 -5.71 23.56 -4.90
CA VAL A 150 -4.43 22.97 -4.46
C VAL A 150 -3.89 23.71 -3.24
N THR A 151 -3.80 25.04 -3.28
CA THR A 151 -3.31 25.84 -2.15
C THR A 151 -4.18 25.68 -0.90
N ARG A 152 -5.51 25.62 -1.04
CA ARG A 152 -6.40 25.35 0.10
C ARG A 152 -6.13 23.99 0.74
N VAL A 153 -5.99 22.92 -0.07
CA VAL A 153 -5.65 21.58 0.43
C VAL A 153 -4.30 21.59 1.16
N LEU A 154 -3.32 22.30 0.61
CA LEU A 154 -2.01 22.45 1.26
C LEU A 154 -2.10 23.21 2.58
N ASP A 155 -2.90 24.28 2.67
CA ASP A 155 -3.13 25.02 3.93
C ASP A 155 -3.76 24.12 5.01
N GLU A 156 -4.75 23.31 4.64
CA GLU A 156 -5.38 22.32 5.54
C GLU A 156 -4.34 21.30 6.05
N LEU A 157 -3.48 20.81 5.16
CA LEU A 157 -2.41 19.87 5.53
C LEU A 157 -1.32 20.51 6.39
N ILE A 158 -0.94 21.76 6.12
CA ILE A 158 0.01 22.51 6.95
C ILE A 158 -0.51 22.69 8.36
N ALA A 159 -1.79 23.01 8.51
CA ALA A 159 -2.42 23.17 9.83
C ALA A 159 -2.39 21.86 10.64
N LEU A 160 -2.42 20.69 9.98
CA LEU A 160 -2.42 19.38 10.62
C LEU A 160 -1.03 18.80 10.85
N HIS A 161 -0.14 18.95 9.88
CA HIS A 161 1.14 18.25 9.83
C HIS A 161 2.35 19.15 10.01
N GLY A 162 2.18 20.47 9.98
CA GLY A 162 3.25 21.46 9.96
C GLY A 162 3.73 21.79 8.54
N LEU A 163 4.56 22.80 8.44
CA LEU A 163 5.04 23.38 7.19
C LEU A 163 6.10 22.45 6.55
N PRO A 164 6.00 22.09 5.25
CA PRO A 164 7.07 21.43 4.55
C PRO A 164 8.16 22.44 4.13
N THR A 165 9.41 21.96 4.01
CA THR A 165 10.51 22.79 3.48
C THR A 165 10.36 22.93 1.96
N ALA A 166 9.95 21.88 1.26
CA ALA A 166 9.82 21.89 -0.19
C ALA A 166 8.61 21.11 -0.69
N LEU A 167 8.09 21.51 -1.86
CA LEU A 167 7.12 20.73 -2.64
C LEU A 167 7.79 20.22 -3.90
N ARG A 168 7.61 18.92 -4.20
CA ARG A 168 8.07 18.29 -5.45
C ARG A 168 6.88 17.92 -6.31
N MET A 169 6.92 18.33 -7.58
CA MET A 169 5.78 18.17 -8.49
C MET A 169 6.20 18.12 -9.96
N ASP A 170 5.31 17.71 -10.83
CA ASP A 170 5.47 17.83 -12.27
C ASP A 170 5.20 19.28 -12.74
N ASN A 171 5.37 19.52 -14.06
CA ASN A 171 5.13 20.83 -14.68
C ASN A 171 3.68 20.99 -15.15
N GLY A 172 2.72 20.38 -14.47
CA GLY A 172 1.31 20.53 -14.77
C GLY A 172 0.82 21.99 -14.67
N PRO A 173 -0.14 22.44 -15.47
CA PRO A 173 -0.57 23.82 -15.50
C PRO A 173 -1.11 24.32 -14.16
N GLU A 174 -1.73 23.46 -13.36
CA GLU A 174 -2.22 23.82 -12.03
C GLU A 174 -1.09 23.98 -11.01
N LEU A 175 0.01 23.24 -11.21
CA LEU A 175 1.18 23.23 -10.32
C LEU A 175 2.23 24.30 -10.70
N THR A 176 2.16 24.81 -11.93
CA THR A 176 2.99 25.96 -12.39
C THR A 176 2.24 27.29 -12.36
N ALA A 177 0.98 27.27 -11.92
CA ALA A 177 0.15 28.48 -11.89
C ALA A 177 0.72 29.51 -10.90
N GLN A 178 0.67 30.80 -11.29
CA GLN A 178 1.15 31.92 -10.49
C GLN A 178 0.62 31.91 -9.05
N ALA A 179 -0.66 31.52 -8.87
CA ALA A 179 -1.27 31.44 -7.54
C ALA A 179 -0.59 30.44 -6.59
N LEU A 180 -0.01 29.34 -7.11
CA LEU A 180 0.74 28.39 -6.30
C LEU A 180 2.15 28.92 -6.01
N VAL A 181 2.76 29.58 -7.00
CA VAL A 181 4.10 30.17 -6.84
C VAL A 181 4.07 31.26 -5.78
N GLU A 182 3.14 32.21 -5.84
CA GLU A 182 2.95 33.28 -4.86
C GLU A 182 2.64 32.71 -3.47
N TRP A 183 1.77 31.72 -3.39
CA TRP A 183 1.42 31.03 -2.14
C TRP A 183 2.63 30.35 -1.49
N ALA A 184 3.52 29.73 -2.28
CA ALA A 184 4.73 29.08 -1.79
C ALA A 184 5.78 30.10 -1.33
N ASP A 185 5.96 31.18 -2.08
CA ASP A 185 6.89 32.28 -1.76
C ASP A 185 6.52 32.93 -0.43
N GLU A 186 5.25 33.29 -0.22
CA GLU A 186 4.74 33.82 1.05
C GLU A 186 5.09 32.93 2.25
N ARG A 187 5.14 31.63 2.06
CA ARG A 187 5.42 30.64 3.12
C ARG A 187 6.86 30.17 3.16
N ARG A 188 7.70 30.66 2.26
CA ARG A 188 9.11 30.25 2.09
C ARG A 188 9.25 28.74 1.85
N ILE A 189 8.41 28.19 0.99
CA ILE A 189 8.42 26.79 0.57
C ILE A 189 9.11 26.70 -0.78
N ASP A 190 10.15 25.87 -0.89
CA ASP A 190 10.86 25.65 -2.15
C ASP A 190 10.01 24.80 -3.13
N LEU A 191 9.90 25.25 -4.39
CA LEU A 191 9.21 24.50 -5.43
C LEU A 191 10.22 23.73 -6.29
N HIS A 192 10.17 22.40 -6.23
CA HIS A 192 11.04 21.50 -6.98
C HIS A 192 10.28 20.86 -8.13
N TYR A 193 10.40 21.43 -9.32
CA TYR A 193 9.82 20.85 -10.54
C TYR A 193 10.69 19.73 -11.09
N ILE A 194 10.07 18.60 -11.45
CA ILE A 194 10.79 17.49 -12.07
C ILE A 194 11.22 17.87 -13.50
N GLN A 195 12.40 17.43 -13.89
CA GLN A 195 12.90 17.67 -15.24
C GLN A 195 12.12 16.83 -16.27
N PRO A 196 11.76 17.39 -17.42
CA PRO A 196 11.13 16.64 -18.50
C PRO A 196 11.91 15.36 -18.84
N GLY A 197 11.20 14.23 -18.92
CA GLY A 197 11.80 12.92 -19.23
C GLY A 197 12.57 12.24 -18.08
N LYS A 198 12.52 12.77 -16.86
CA LYS A 198 13.13 12.16 -15.67
C LYS A 198 12.07 11.79 -14.60
N PRO A 199 11.18 10.83 -14.87
CA PRO A 199 10.16 10.40 -13.91
C PRO A 199 10.76 9.84 -12.62
N ASP A 200 11.99 9.31 -12.66
CA ASP A 200 12.68 8.82 -11.45
C ASP A 200 12.81 9.89 -10.34
N GLN A 201 12.70 11.19 -10.68
CA GLN A 201 12.70 12.28 -9.71
C GLN A 201 11.42 12.38 -8.86
N ASN A 202 10.32 11.74 -9.28
CA ASN A 202 9.06 11.68 -8.54
C ASN A 202 8.62 10.22 -8.24
N ALA A 203 9.58 9.32 -8.14
CA ALA A 203 9.35 7.87 -8.06
C ALA A 203 8.50 7.44 -6.85
N TYR A 204 8.52 8.20 -5.74
CA TYR A 204 7.77 7.84 -4.54
C TYR A 204 6.28 8.05 -4.73
N ILE A 205 5.87 9.22 -5.23
CA ILE A 205 4.46 9.48 -5.48
C ILE A 205 3.93 8.65 -6.66
N GLU A 206 4.75 8.37 -7.68
CA GLU A 206 4.36 7.46 -8.75
C GLU A 206 4.04 6.05 -8.22
N ARG A 207 4.83 5.56 -7.26
CA ARG A 207 4.57 4.27 -6.59
C ARG A 207 3.31 4.32 -5.74
N PHE A 208 3.08 5.42 -5.01
CA PHE A 208 1.86 5.67 -4.25
C PHE A 208 0.64 5.64 -5.18
N ASN A 209 0.67 6.43 -6.24
CA ASN A 209 -0.39 6.52 -7.25
C ASN A 209 -0.69 5.18 -7.92
N ARG A 210 0.34 4.40 -8.24
CA ARG A 210 0.16 3.04 -8.77
C ARG A 210 -0.56 2.13 -7.77
N THR A 211 -0.23 2.26 -6.48
CA THR A 211 -0.89 1.47 -5.44
C THR A 211 -2.34 1.87 -5.29
N TYR A 212 -2.62 3.18 -5.20
CA TYR A 212 -3.97 3.73 -5.14
C TYR A 212 -4.81 3.32 -6.35
N ARG A 213 -4.26 3.45 -7.57
CA ARG A 213 -4.92 2.98 -8.79
C ARG A 213 -5.29 1.51 -8.71
N THR A 214 -4.33 0.65 -8.36
CA THR A 214 -4.55 -0.80 -8.35
C THR A 214 -5.51 -1.25 -7.26
N GLU A 215 -5.44 -0.64 -6.07
CA GLU A 215 -6.19 -1.07 -4.89
C GLU A 215 -7.58 -0.41 -4.80
N VAL A 216 -7.76 0.77 -5.41
CA VAL A 216 -9.03 1.54 -5.36
C VAL A 216 -9.63 1.73 -6.75
N LEU A 217 -8.95 2.48 -7.64
CA LEU A 217 -9.57 2.91 -8.90
C LEU A 217 -9.86 1.74 -9.85
N ASP A 218 -8.90 0.82 -10.05
CA ASP A 218 -9.07 -0.37 -10.89
C ASP A 218 -9.89 -1.49 -10.21
N ALA A 219 -10.20 -1.35 -8.93
CA ALA A 219 -10.90 -2.38 -8.16
C ALA A 219 -12.41 -2.14 -8.05
N HIS A 220 -12.88 -0.94 -8.36
CA HIS A 220 -14.28 -0.53 -8.19
C HIS A 220 -14.80 0.17 -9.44
N LEU A 221 -16.12 0.07 -9.64
CA LEU A 221 -16.87 0.88 -10.60
C LEU A 221 -17.64 1.93 -9.80
N PHE A 222 -17.33 3.19 -10.01
CA PHE A 222 -17.88 4.29 -9.25
C PHE A 222 -19.06 4.94 -9.93
N GLU A 223 -20.17 5.11 -9.22
CA GLU A 223 -21.35 5.82 -9.72
C GLU A 223 -21.28 7.32 -9.42
N SER A 224 -20.58 7.71 -8.35
CA SER A 224 -20.50 9.10 -7.91
C SER A 224 -19.13 9.48 -7.34
N LEU A 225 -18.82 10.79 -7.34
CA LEU A 225 -17.63 11.33 -6.67
C LEU A 225 -17.67 11.12 -5.16
N ALA A 226 -18.85 11.09 -4.55
CA ALA A 226 -18.99 10.83 -3.11
C ALA A 226 -18.50 9.42 -2.76
N GLU A 227 -18.83 8.44 -3.60
CA GLU A 227 -18.35 7.07 -3.44
C GLU A 227 -16.82 6.98 -3.60
N VAL A 228 -16.25 7.64 -4.64
CA VAL A 228 -14.78 7.71 -4.81
C VAL A 228 -14.12 8.27 -3.57
N ARG A 229 -14.61 9.39 -3.03
CA ARG A 229 -14.06 10.05 -1.84
C ARG A 229 -14.12 9.13 -0.62
N ALA A 230 -15.28 8.54 -0.33
CA ALA A 230 -15.47 7.67 0.82
C ALA A 230 -14.55 6.44 0.79
N LEU A 231 -14.35 5.82 -0.38
CA LEU A 231 -13.43 4.70 -0.55
C LEU A 231 -11.97 5.15 -0.44
N THR A 232 -11.63 6.31 -0.99
CA THR A 232 -10.31 6.90 -0.92
C THR A 232 -9.89 7.20 0.51
N GLU A 233 -10.76 7.82 1.30
CA GLU A 233 -10.49 8.14 2.71
C GLU A 233 -10.23 6.87 3.54
N ARG A 234 -11.08 5.86 3.41
CA ARG A 234 -10.89 4.58 4.09
C ARG A 234 -9.59 3.90 3.66
N TRP A 235 -9.29 3.92 2.37
CA TRP A 235 -8.06 3.34 1.85
C TRP A 235 -6.81 4.06 2.36
N LEU A 236 -6.85 5.38 2.47
CA LEU A 236 -5.72 6.19 2.95
C LEU A 236 -5.37 5.86 4.40
N VAL A 237 -6.39 5.65 5.25
CA VAL A 237 -6.18 5.18 6.63
C VAL A 237 -5.48 3.82 6.64
N VAL A 238 -5.99 2.86 5.87
CA VAL A 238 -5.38 1.52 5.75
C VAL A 238 -3.96 1.61 5.20
N TYR A 239 -3.74 2.43 4.17
CA TYR A 239 -2.43 2.63 3.55
C TYR A 239 -1.39 3.12 4.56
N ASN A 240 -1.73 4.10 5.39
CA ASN A 240 -0.82 4.72 6.35
C ASN A 240 -0.62 3.89 7.63
N GLN A 241 -1.70 3.27 8.15
CA GLN A 241 -1.70 2.66 9.49
C GLN A 241 -1.56 1.15 9.49
N GLU A 242 -1.98 0.47 8.41
CA GLU A 242 -2.09 -0.99 8.44
C GLU A 242 -1.25 -1.69 7.37
N ARG A 243 -1.02 -1.03 6.24
CA ARG A 243 -0.36 -1.63 5.09
C ARG A 243 1.14 -1.75 5.28
N PRO A 244 1.73 -2.98 5.28
CA PRO A 244 3.18 -3.15 5.34
C PRO A 244 3.86 -2.59 4.07
N HIS A 245 4.95 -1.85 4.25
CA HIS A 245 5.71 -1.23 3.17
C HIS A 245 7.12 -1.81 3.05
N ASP A 246 7.44 -2.40 1.89
CA ASP A 246 8.69 -3.15 1.69
C ASP A 246 9.96 -2.30 1.93
N SER A 247 9.93 -1.00 1.52
CA SER A 247 11.09 -0.10 1.68
C SER A 247 11.22 0.50 3.08
N LEU A 248 10.27 0.26 3.96
CA LEU A 248 10.24 0.76 5.33
C LEU A 248 10.38 -0.38 6.37
N GLY A 249 11.10 -1.43 6.02
CA GLY A 249 11.27 -2.57 6.92
C GLY A 249 10.02 -3.43 7.11
N ARG A 250 9.06 -3.39 6.18
CA ARG A 250 7.80 -4.15 6.18
C ARG A 250 6.84 -3.78 7.31
N VAL A 251 6.91 -2.54 7.75
CA VAL A 251 5.96 -1.94 8.69
C VAL A 251 5.12 -0.86 8.00
N PRO A 252 3.98 -0.46 8.58
CA PRO A 252 3.20 0.68 8.13
C PRO A 252 3.97 2.01 8.23
N HIS A 253 3.56 3.01 7.46
CA HIS A 253 4.22 4.31 7.39
C HIS A 253 4.32 5.00 8.76
N LEU A 254 3.21 5.07 9.49
CA LEU A 254 3.14 5.69 10.82
C LEU A 254 3.83 4.86 11.91
N THR A 255 4.09 3.58 11.67
CA THR A 255 4.92 2.75 12.57
C THR A 255 6.41 2.99 12.32
N PHE A 256 6.80 3.23 11.04
CA PHE A 256 8.19 3.49 10.67
C PHE A 256 8.70 4.84 11.20
N LEU A 257 7.94 5.89 10.99
CA LEU A 257 8.25 7.24 11.48
C LEU A 257 6.93 7.91 11.87
N PRO A 258 6.53 7.82 13.16
CA PRO A 258 5.27 8.35 13.64
C PRO A 258 5.28 9.87 13.68
N ARG A 259 4.12 10.48 13.42
CA ARG A 259 3.87 11.88 13.73
C ARG A 259 3.49 12.02 15.19
N LEU A 260 3.92 13.09 15.85
CA LEU A 260 3.61 13.34 17.28
C LEU A 260 2.09 13.46 17.53
N ASN A 261 1.34 13.97 16.53
CA ASN A 261 -0.12 14.06 16.56
C ASN A 261 -0.69 13.51 15.24
N PRO A 262 -0.82 12.18 15.08
CA PRO A 262 -1.47 11.65 13.89
C PRO A 262 -2.94 12.08 13.88
N PRO A 263 -3.47 12.64 12.78
CA PRO A 263 -4.89 12.96 12.69
C PRO A 263 -5.71 11.67 12.85
N VAL A 264 -6.63 11.68 13.80
CA VAL A 264 -7.50 10.53 14.10
C VAL A 264 -8.51 10.29 12.96
N GLN A 265 -8.74 11.29 12.11
CA GLN A 265 -9.63 11.23 10.94
C GLN A 265 -9.09 12.11 9.81
N SER A 266 -9.34 11.72 8.55
CA SER A 266 -9.07 12.56 7.40
C SER A 266 -9.79 13.91 7.55
N PRO A 267 -9.11 15.05 7.33
CA PRO A 267 -9.72 16.38 7.47
C PRO A 267 -10.74 16.69 6.37
N PHE A 268 -10.80 15.87 5.33
CA PHE A 268 -11.65 16.10 4.18
C PHE A 268 -13.11 15.70 4.49
N ARG A 269 -13.79 16.57 5.27
CA ARG A 269 -15.25 16.51 5.35
C ARG A 269 -15.83 16.85 3.97
N VAL A 270 -16.79 16.06 3.54
CA VAL A 270 -17.61 16.30 2.36
C VAL A 270 -18.18 17.71 2.44
N SER A 271 -17.61 18.66 1.69
CA SER A 271 -18.33 19.89 1.40
C SER A 271 -19.46 19.53 0.43
N THR A 272 -20.69 19.63 0.91
CA THR A 272 -21.93 19.54 0.14
C THR A 272 -21.92 20.42 -1.11
#